data_b75782dfebbecea0fc75327f198138e8
#
_entry.id   b75782dfebbecea0fc75327f198138e8
#
_cell.length_a   1.000
_cell.length_b   1.000
_cell.length_c   1.000
_cell.angle_alpha   90.00
_cell.angle_beta   90.00
_cell.angle_gamma   90.00
#
_symmetry.space_group_name_H-M   'P 1'
#
loop_
_entity.id
_entity.type
_entity.pdbx_description
1 polymer ?
#
loop_
_entity_poly.entity_id
_entity_poly.type
_entity_poly.pdbx_seq_one_letter_code
_entity_poly.pdbx_strand_id
1 'polypeptide(L)'
;LLENIIFNNLSLTEEVYYDSNGYECDFIIVKNKEVVKVLQVAYELNDKNREREINGLMKAMDKFTLKQGLIITNNQEEEIKEGNKKIIVKPAWKWLLNI
;
A
#
# COMPACT_ATOMS: atom_id res chain seq x y z
N LEU A 1 -3.94 -7.67 12.58
CA LEU A 1 -5.38 -7.36 12.65
C LEU A 1 -5.82 -6.37 11.59
N LEU A 2 -5.12 -5.24 11.48
CA LEU A 2 -5.46 -4.24 10.46
C LEU A 2 -5.29 -4.82 9.05
N GLU A 3 -4.23 -5.59 8.80
CA GLU A 3 -4.03 -6.26 7.52
C GLU A 3 -5.19 -7.17 7.14
N ASN A 4 -5.74 -7.90 8.10
CA ASN A 4 -6.86 -8.80 7.83
C ASN A 4 -8.11 -8.03 7.40
N ILE A 5 -8.37 -6.90 8.04
CA ILE A 5 -9.49 -6.04 7.68
C ILE A 5 -9.33 -5.53 6.25
N ILE A 6 -8.14 -5.06 5.91
CA ILE A 6 -7.84 -4.55 4.58
C ILE A 6 -7.96 -5.68 3.54
N PHE A 7 -7.36 -6.84 3.81
CA PHE A 7 -7.41 -7.97 2.90
C PHE A 7 -8.86 -8.41 2.64
N ASN A 8 -9.65 -8.54 3.69
CA ASN A 8 -11.04 -8.98 3.56
C ASN A 8 -11.86 -8.02 2.71
N ASN A 9 -11.61 -6.71 2.86
CA ASN A 9 -12.31 -5.73 2.05
C ASN A 9 -11.89 -5.80 0.58
N LEU A 10 -10.59 -5.90 0.32
CA LEU A 10 -10.06 -5.98 -1.05
C LEU A 10 -10.53 -7.23 -1.78
N SER A 11 -10.50 -8.38 -1.11
CA SER A 11 -10.82 -9.66 -1.77
C SER A 11 -12.26 -9.81 -2.18
N LEU A 12 -13.15 -8.90 -1.74
CA LEU A 12 -14.54 -8.89 -2.19
C LEU A 12 -14.69 -8.34 -3.61
N THR A 13 -13.76 -7.53 -4.08
CA THR A 13 -13.91 -6.78 -5.33
C THR A 13 -12.75 -6.90 -6.29
N GLU A 14 -11.58 -7.35 -5.85
CA GLU A 14 -10.36 -7.33 -6.65
C GLU A 14 -9.54 -8.58 -6.46
N GLU A 15 -8.69 -8.90 -7.43
CA GLU A 15 -7.69 -9.95 -7.28
C GLU A 15 -6.55 -9.42 -6.43
N VAL A 16 -6.31 -10.06 -5.30
CA VAL A 16 -5.33 -9.60 -4.32
C VAL A 16 -4.28 -10.68 -4.12
N TYR A 17 -3.02 -10.29 -4.17
CA TYR A 17 -1.91 -11.19 -3.90
C TYR A 17 -1.03 -10.63 -2.80
N TYR A 18 -0.56 -11.52 -1.90
CA TYR A 18 0.48 -11.16 -0.97
C TYR A 18 1.81 -11.12 -1.71
N ASP A 19 2.70 -10.26 -1.25
CA ASP A 19 4.04 -10.23 -1.78
C ASP A 19 4.83 -11.42 -1.24
N SER A 20 4.98 -12.44 -2.06
CA SER A 20 5.76 -13.63 -1.72
C SER A 20 7.12 -13.64 -2.39
N ASN A 21 7.44 -12.62 -3.17
CA ASN A 21 8.67 -12.60 -3.98
C ASN A 21 9.66 -11.52 -3.56
N GLY A 22 9.51 -10.96 -2.37
CA GLY A 22 10.47 -10.02 -1.83
C GLY A 22 10.38 -8.59 -2.35
N TYR A 23 9.23 -8.19 -2.87
CA TYR A 23 9.02 -6.79 -3.29
C TYR A 23 8.75 -5.87 -2.12
N GLU A 24 8.63 -6.46 -0.93
CA GLU A 24 8.50 -5.72 0.31
C GLU A 24 7.25 -4.84 0.43
N CYS A 25 6.16 -5.22 -0.22
CA CYS A 25 4.86 -4.62 0.03
C CYS A 25 3.88 -5.70 0.47
N ASP A 26 2.85 -5.32 1.21
CA ASP A 26 1.91 -6.31 1.78
C ASP A 26 0.93 -6.86 0.77
N PHE A 27 0.40 -6.01 -0.12
CA PHE A 27 -0.59 -6.44 -1.08
C PHE A 27 -0.32 -5.89 -2.47
N ILE A 28 -0.58 -6.74 -3.46
CA ILE A 28 -0.51 -6.39 -4.87
C ILE A 28 -1.92 -6.60 -5.45
N ILE A 29 -2.47 -5.57 -6.07
CA ILE A 29 -3.80 -5.63 -6.65
C ILE A 29 -3.67 -5.80 -8.16
N VAL A 30 -4.29 -6.84 -8.68
CA VAL A 30 -4.22 -7.17 -10.11
C VAL A 30 -5.60 -6.98 -10.73
N LYS A 31 -5.64 -6.36 -11.89
CA LYS A 31 -6.85 -6.15 -12.65
C LYS A 31 -6.52 -6.34 -14.13
N ASN A 32 -7.28 -7.21 -14.82
CA ASN A 32 -7.04 -7.53 -16.23
C ASN A 32 -5.60 -8.00 -16.47
N LYS A 33 -5.10 -8.85 -15.57
CA LYS A 33 -3.75 -9.44 -15.63
C LYS A 33 -2.62 -8.43 -15.49
N GLU A 34 -2.92 -7.22 -15.05
CA GLU A 34 -1.90 -6.20 -14.77
C GLU A 34 -1.95 -5.76 -13.33
N VAL A 35 -0.77 -5.48 -12.76
CA VAL A 35 -0.71 -4.91 -11.42
C VAL A 35 -1.11 -3.43 -11.52
N VAL A 36 -2.18 -3.07 -10.82
CA VAL A 36 -2.71 -1.70 -10.85
C VAL A 36 -2.46 -0.94 -9.56
N LYS A 37 -2.23 -1.63 -8.45
CA LYS A 37 -1.96 -0.97 -7.16
C LYS A 37 -1.01 -1.81 -6.33
N VAL A 38 -0.23 -1.14 -5.50
CA VAL A 38 0.57 -1.77 -4.45
C VAL A 38 0.24 -1.07 -3.14
N LEU A 39 0.06 -1.85 -2.08
CA LEU A 39 -0.34 -1.37 -0.78
C LEU A 39 0.57 -1.90 0.31
N GLN A 40 0.81 -1.05 1.28
CA GLN A 40 1.48 -1.40 2.52
C GLN A 40 0.52 -1.12 3.66
N VAL A 41 0.52 -1.95 4.68
CA VAL A 41 -0.29 -1.73 5.86
C VAL A 41 0.65 -1.57 7.04
N ALA A 42 0.60 -0.42 7.69
CA ALA A 42 1.41 -0.13 8.86
C ALA A 42 0.50 0.54 9.89
N TYR A 43 0.31 -0.11 11.04
CA TYR A 43 -0.55 0.46 12.07
C TYR A 43 -0.16 1.90 12.38
N GLU A 44 1.14 2.15 12.46
CA GLU A 44 1.69 3.47 12.70
C GLU A 44 3.02 3.62 11.95
N LEU A 45 3.19 4.73 11.24
CA LEU A 45 4.49 5.13 10.69
C LEU A 45 5.21 5.97 11.73
N ASN A 46 6.40 5.55 12.11
CA ASN A 46 7.21 6.23 13.13
C ASN A 46 8.66 6.29 12.67
N ASP A 47 9.53 6.89 13.48
CA ASP A 47 10.94 7.05 13.11
C ASP A 47 11.67 5.73 12.90
N LYS A 48 11.17 4.65 13.50
CA LYS A 48 11.82 3.33 13.42
C LYS A 48 11.47 2.56 12.15
N ASN A 49 10.25 2.72 11.64
CA ASN A 49 9.79 1.92 10.51
C ASN A 49 9.52 2.72 9.24
N ARG A 50 9.46 4.03 9.32
CA ARG A 50 9.06 4.90 8.21
C ARG A 50 9.89 4.65 6.95
N GLU A 51 11.20 4.68 7.08
CA GLU A 51 12.09 4.52 5.94
C GLU A 51 11.93 3.14 5.30
N ARG A 52 11.85 2.10 6.12
CA ARG A 52 11.67 0.73 5.62
C ARG A 52 10.35 0.56 4.87
N GLU A 53 9.27 1.07 5.43
CA GLU A 53 7.96 0.95 4.80
C GLU A 53 7.88 1.72 3.47
N ILE A 54 8.41 2.92 3.45
CA ILE A 54 8.43 3.73 2.22
C ILE A 54 9.33 3.09 1.16
N ASN A 55 10.52 2.65 1.54
CA ASN A 55 11.46 2.03 0.60
C ASN A 55 10.91 0.74 0.02
N GLY A 56 10.26 -0.08 0.85
CA GLY A 56 9.64 -1.31 0.37
C GLY A 56 8.56 -1.04 -0.66
N LEU A 57 7.70 -0.07 -0.37
CA LEU A 57 6.63 0.30 -1.30
C LEU A 57 7.20 0.91 -2.59
N MET A 58 8.24 1.74 -2.49
CA MET A 58 8.89 2.32 -3.67
C MET A 58 9.49 1.24 -4.57
N LYS A 59 10.09 0.21 -3.99
CA LYS A 59 10.62 -0.92 -4.77
C LYS A 59 9.51 -1.63 -5.54
N ALA A 60 8.37 -1.86 -4.90
CA ALA A 60 7.23 -2.47 -5.56
C ALA A 60 6.69 -1.59 -6.68
N MET A 61 6.60 -0.28 -6.43
CA MET A 61 6.17 0.67 -7.44
C MET A 61 7.10 0.64 -8.67
N ASP A 62 8.40 0.59 -8.44
CA ASP A 62 9.37 0.50 -9.53
C ASP A 62 9.22 -0.81 -10.31
N LYS A 63 9.06 -1.91 -9.59
CA LYS A 63 8.92 -3.22 -10.20
C LYS A 63 7.75 -3.27 -11.16
N PHE A 64 6.62 -2.67 -10.78
CA PHE A 64 5.40 -2.73 -11.57
C PHE A 64 5.13 -1.45 -12.37
N THR A 65 6.11 -0.55 -12.40
CA THR A 65 6.03 0.70 -13.17
C THR A 65 4.82 1.55 -12.76
N LEU A 66 4.62 1.66 -11.46
CA LEU A 66 3.54 2.47 -10.88
C LEU A 66 4.11 3.79 -10.35
N LYS A 67 3.35 4.85 -10.51
CA LYS A 67 3.74 6.18 -10.03
C LYS A 67 3.14 6.51 -8.68
N GLN A 68 2.22 5.71 -8.20
CA GLN A 68 1.57 5.93 -6.93
C GLN A 68 1.50 4.66 -6.11
N GLY A 69 1.73 4.78 -4.81
CA GLY A 69 1.56 3.71 -3.85
C GLY A 69 0.68 4.17 -2.71
N LEU A 70 0.24 3.24 -1.89
CA LEU A 70 -0.66 3.52 -0.78
C LEU A 70 -0.15 2.84 0.49
N ILE A 71 -0.10 3.60 1.58
CA ILE A 71 0.15 3.05 2.91
C ILE A 71 -1.11 3.28 3.73
N ILE A 72 -1.69 2.21 4.24
CA ILE A 72 -2.89 2.29 5.08
C ILE A 72 -2.45 2.18 6.53
N THR A 73 -2.88 3.15 7.34
CA THR A 73 -2.52 3.24 8.75
C THR A 73 -3.77 3.23 9.62
N ASN A 74 -3.56 3.19 10.93
CA ASN A 74 -4.67 3.33 11.87
C ASN A 74 -5.28 4.74 11.82
N ASN A 75 -4.44 5.77 11.87
CA ASN A 75 -4.95 7.14 12.01
C ASN A 75 -4.04 8.23 11.44
N GLN A 76 -3.16 7.90 10.54
CA GLN A 76 -2.24 8.89 9.97
C GLN A 76 -2.62 9.21 8.52
N GLU A 77 -2.39 10.46 8.14
CA GLU A 77 -2.71 10.92 6.81
C GLU A 77 -1.59 11.85 6.32
N GLU A 78 -1.04 11.57 5.14
CA GLU A 78 0.12 12.28 4.66
C GLU A 78 0.29 12.00 3.16
N GLU A 79 0.96 12.89 2.44
CA GLU A 79 1.34 12.65 1.07
C GLU A 79 2.86 12.79 0.96
N ILE A 80 3.51 11.76 0.44
CA ILE A 80 4.95 11.72 0.29
C ILE A 80 5.28 11.76 -1.19
N LYS A 81 6.04 12.76 -1.61
CA LYS A 81 6.45 12.91 -3.00
C LYS A 81 7.94 12.69 -3.14
N GLU A 82 8.34 11.92 -4.13
CA GLU A 82 9.75 11.67 -4.40
C GLU A 82 9.93 11.52 -5.91
N GLY A 83 10.53 12.54 -6.54
CA GLY A 83 10.62 12.58 -7.98
C GLY A 83 9.23 12.65 -8.61
N ASN A 84 8.97 11.75 -9.55
CA ASN A 84 7.65 11.66 -10.19
C ASN A 84 6.74 10.62 -9.51
N LYS A 85 7.13 10.13 -8.34
CA LYS A 85 6.36 9.14 -7.60
C LYS A 85 5.70 9.78 -6.38
N LYS A 86 4.60 9.17 -5.96
CA LYS A 86 3.82 9.66 -4.84
C LYS A 86 3.33 8.49 -4.00
N ILE A 87 3.42 8.62 -2.69
CA ILE A 87 2.83 7.67 -1.75
C ILE A 87 1.77 8.42 -0.96
N ILE A 88 0.57 7.89 -0.96
CA ILE A 88 -0.53 8.40 -0.15
C ILE A 88 -0.57 7.58 1.13
N VAL A 89 -0.49 8.24 2.28
CA VAL A 89 -0.70 7.62 3.58
C VAL A 89 -2.11 7.98 4.01
N LYS A 90 -2.92 6.98 4.29
CA LYS A 90 -4.34 7.18 4.55
C LYS A 90 -4.80 6.33 5.73
N PRO A 91 -5.62 6.87 6.63
CA PRO A 91 -6.17 6.03 7.69
C PRO A 91 -7.17 5.02 7.13
N ALA A 92 -7.23 3.86 7.76
CA ALA A 92 -8.08 2.76 7.30
C ALA A 92 -9.54 3.17 7.19
N TRP A 93 -10.03 3.98 8.12
CA TRP A 93 -11.44 4.39 8.09
C TRP A 93 -11.78 5.22 6.86
N LYS A 94 -10.86 6.07 6.40
CA LYS A 94 -11.06 6.83 5.15
C LYS A 94 -11.02 5.91 3.95
N TRP A 95 -10.06 5.00 3.94
CA TRP A 95 -9.92 4.06 2.83
C TRP A 95 -11.16 3.17 2.70
N LEU A 96 -11.68 2.66 3.83
CA LEU A 96 -12.89 1.84 3.85
C LEU A 96 -14.13 2.60 3.36
N LEU A 97 -14.20 3.89 3.66
CA LEU A 97 -15.30 4.74 3.21
C LEU A 97 -15.10 5.29 1.80
N ASN A 98 -13.95 5.02 1.22
CA ASN A 98 -13.59 5.47 -0.14
C ASN A 98 -13.54 7.00 -0.26
N ILE A 99 -12.98 7.62 0.77
CA ILE A 99 -12.82 9.08 0.79
C ILE A 99 -11.34 9.48 1.14
#